data_3ebb2151e5c1633b4bf88c3c39ccd469
#
_entry.id   3ebb2151e5c1633b4bf88c3c39ccd469
#
_cell.length_a   1.000
_cell.length_b   1.000
_cell.length_c   1.000
_cell.angle_alpha   90.00
_cell.angle_beta   90.00
_cell.angle_gamma   90.00
#
_symmetry.space_group_name_H-M   'P 1'
#
loop_
_entity.id
_entity.type
_entity.pdbx_description
1 polymer ?
#
loop_
_entity_poly.entity_id
_entity_poly.type
_entity_poly.pdbx_seq_one_letter_code
_entity_poly.pdbx_strand_id
1 'polypeptide(L)'
;FYSQWVDAVLHESPALIELARVSHDEAVKRFREKDELHFEINKAKIKANLSAQRPNLDMVAQGSSIAIFLREGEKKRKQKGIRLLLSEIGELAQTLKPCFLMSPLSVSTYLSADMKFDVVIFDEASQIFPQDAVGAIYRGKQLIVVGDSKQMPPSNFFNSSTEVDSDDEAEDITDFESILDLCSTTFPQ
;
A
#
# COMPACT_ATOMS: atom_id res chain seq x y z
N PHE A 1 -8.06 -43.24 33.43
CA PHE A 1 -8.56 -43.25 32.06
C PHE A 1 -8.10 -42.01 31.28
N TYR A 2 -8.41 -40.78 31.74
CA TYR A 2 -8.05 -39.58 31.00
C TYR A 2 -6.55 -39.34 30.89
N SER A 3 -5.75 -39.63 31.92
CA SER A 3 -4.29 -39.50 31.84
C SER A 3 -3.67 -40.45 30.81
N GLN A 4 -4.11 -41.69 30.78
CA GLN A 4 -3.64 -42.68 29.78
C GLN A 4 -4.05 -42.30 28.37
N TRP A 5 -5.22 -41.72 28.19
CA TRP A 5 -5.67 -41.24 26.90
C TRP A 5 -4.85 -40.03 26.44
N VAL A 6 -4.56 -39.05 27.30
CA VAL A 6 -3.69 -37.91 27.02
C VAL A 6 -2.30 -38.38 26.66
N ASP A 7 -1.73 -39.34 27.42
CA ASP A 7 -0.41 -39.91 27.12
C ASP A 7 -0.39 -40.60 25.76
N ALA A 8 -1.43 -41.34 25.38
CA ALA A 8 -1.53 -41.98 24.07
C ALA A 8 -1.60 -40.95 22.96
N VAL A 9 -2.42 -39.90 23.05
CA VAL A 9 -2.52 -38.82 22.06
C VAL A 9 -1.23 -38.04 21.93
N LEU A 10 -0.54 -37.79 23.06
CA LEU A 10 0.78 -37.13 23.02
C LEU A 10 1.82 -37.98 22.28
N HIS A 11 1.80 -39.31 22.45
CA HIS A 11 2.72 -40.21 21.76
C HIS A 11 2.42 -40.38 20.27
N GLU A 12 1.18 -40.25 19.86
CA GLU A 12 0.79 -40.38 18.44
C GLU A 12 1.05 -39.10 17.61
N SER A 13 1.21 -37.94 18.26
CA SER A 13 1.43 -36.66 17.56
C SER A 13 2.84 -36.13 17.77
N PRO A 14 3.73 -36.17 16.75
CA PRO A 14 5.11 -35.64 16.83
C PRO A 14 5.15 -34.16 17.26
N ALA A 15 4.19 -33.36 16.78
CA ALA A 15 4.11 -31.95 17.12
C ALA A 15 3.80 -31.70 18.62
N LEU A 16 2.97 -32.55 19.23
CA LEU A 16 2.65 -32.48 20.66
C LEU A 16 3.81 -32.99 21.53
N ILE A 17 4.55 -34.00 21.06
CA ILE A 17 5.76 -34.48 21.73
C ILE A 17 6.81 -33.38 21.79
N GLU A 18 7.01 -32.65 20.71
CA GLU A 18 7.96 -31.54 20.64
C GLU A 18 7.52 -30.36 21.50
N LEU A 19 6.21 -30.05 21.52
CA LEU A 19 5.62 -29.03 22.41
C LEU A 19 5.80 -29.36 23.89
N ALA A 20 5.66 -30.65 24.27
CA ALA A 20 5.85 -31.10 25.63
C ALA A 20 7.33 -31.10 26.09
N ARG A 21 8.28 -31.15 25.16
CA ARG A 21 9.74 -31.11 25.44
C ARG A 21 10.27 -29.70 25.68
N VAL A 22 9.63 -28.72 25.07
CA VAL A 22 10.03 -27.30 25.19
C VAL A 22 8.95 -26.60 26.00
N SER A 23 9.34 -25.90 27.06
CA SER A 23 8.41 -25.02 27.76
C SER A 23 7.77 -24.07 26.77
N HIS A 24 6.43 -23.98 26.76
CA HIS A 24 5.70 -23.07 25.88
C HIS A 24 6.22 -21.64 25.96
N ASP A 25 6.52 -21.18 27.18
CA ASP A 25 7.07 -19.85 27.43
C ASP A 25 8.44 -19.64 26.77
N GLU A 26 9.28 -20.68 26.78
CA GLU A 26 10.58 -20.63 26.11
C GLU A 26 10.43 -20.61 24.59
N ALA A 27 9.46 -21.34 24.02
CA ALA A 27 9.14 -21.29 22.61
C ALA A 27 8.66 -19.91 22.18
N VAL A 28 7.78 -19.28 22.95
CA VAL A 28 7.28 -17.92 22.73
C VAL A 28 8.42 -16.89 22.81
N LYS A 29 9.30 -17.03 23.80
CA LYS A 29 10.46 -16.15 23.95
C LYS A 29 11.39 -16.24 22.73
N ARG A 30 11.74 -17.45 22.30
CA ARG A 30 12.56 -17.68 21.11
C ARG A 30 11.90 -17.17 19.83
N PHE A 31 10.58 -17.29 19.72
CA PHE A 31 9.85 -16.74 18.58
C PHE A 31 10.00 -15.22 18.53
N ARG A 32 9.75 -14.53 19.65
CA ARG A 32 9.89 -13.06 19.72
C ARG A 32 11.29 -12.58 19.35
N GLU A 33 12.32 -13.22 19.90
CA GLU A 33 13.70 -12.89 19.59
C GLU A 33 14.03 -13.07 18.08
N LYS A 34 13.52 -14.15 17.49
CA LYS A 34 13.69 -14.38 16.04
C LYS A 34 12.88 -13.42 15.19
N ASP A 35 11.69 -13.04 15.63
CA ASP A 35 10.83 -12.10 14.94
C ASP A 35 11.47 -10.70 14.90
N GLU A 36 11.97 -10.22 16.04
CA GLU A 36 12.73 -8.96 16.09
C GLU A 36 13.96 -8.98 15.16
N LEU A 37 14.74 -10.06 15.21
CA LEU A 37 15.89 -10.23 14.31
C LEU A 37 15.47 -10.26 12.84
N HIS A 38 14.34 -10.89 12.51
CA HIS A 38 13.80 -10.95 11.17
C HIS A 38 13.43 -9.56 10.64
N PHE A 39 12.84 -8.70 11.47
CA PHE A 39 12.58 -7.31 11.11
C PHE A 39 13.87 -6.55 10.77
N GLU A 40 14.90 -6.67 11.60
CA GLU A 40 16.18 -6.00 11.33
C GLU A 40 16.87 -6.52 10.05
N ILE A 41 16.84 -7.83 9.82
CA ILE A 41 17.36 -8.43 8.59
C ILE A 41 16.60 -7.91 7.37
N ASN A 42 15.26 -7.83 7.45
CA ASN A 42 14.44 -7.33 6.33
C ASN A 42 14.70 -5.86 6.04
N LYS A 43 14.82 -5.01 7.06
CA LYS A 43 15.24 -3.61 6.89
C LYS A 43 16.59 -3.49 6.17
N ALA A 44 17.56 -4.30 6.59
CA ALA A 44 18.89 -4.30 5.98
C ALA A 44 18.85 -4.77 4.52
N LYS A 45 18.09 -5.83 4.21
CA LYS A 45 17.89 -6.34 2.84
C LYS A 45 17.22 -5.29 1.95
N ILE A 46 16.14 -4.67 2.40
CA ILE A 46 15.43 -3.61 1.65
C ILE A 46 16.40 -2.46 1.36
N LYS A 47 17.13 -1.99 2.38
CA LYS A 47 18.12 -0.92 2.21
C LYS A 47 19.22 -1.28 1.23
N ALA A 48 19.74 -2.49 1.28
CA ALA A 48 20.77 -2.97 0.35
C ALA A 48 20.23 -3.03 -1.09
N ASN A 49 19.05 -3.61 -1.30
CA ASN A 49 18.41 -3.70 -2.61
C ASN A 49 18.15 -2.33 -3.23
N LEU A 50 17.56 -1.40 -2.47
CA LEU A 50 17.31 -0.04 -2.94
C LEU A 50 18.61 0.73 -3.22
N SER A 51 19.65 0.51 -2.42
CA SER A 51 20.95 1.15 -2.64
C SER A 51 21.65 0.63 -3.90
N ALA A 52 21.49 -0.66 -4.23
CA ALA A 52 22.03 -1.26 -5.43
C ALA A 52 21.37 -0.73 -6.73
N GLN A 53 20.14 -0.24 -6.64
CA GLN A 53 19.40 0.32 -7.78
C GLN A 53 19.67 1.81 -8.02
N ARG A 54 20.50 2.44 -7.18
CA ARG A 54 20.81 3.87 -7.36
C ARG A 54 21.53 4.11 -8.70
N PRO A 55 21.08 5.13 -9.47
CA PRO A 55 21.74 5.46 -10.72
C PRO A 55 23.18 5.94 -10.48
N ASN A 56 24.07 5.60 -11.42
CA ASN A 56 25.42 6.13 -11.43
C ASN A 56 25.38 7.61 -11.86
N LEU A 57 25.92 8.50 -11.03
CA LEU A 57 25.97 9.94 -11.29
C LEU A 57 27.23 10.37 -12.05
N ASP A 58 28.20 9.47 -12.27
CA ASP A 58 29.47 9.81 -12.94
C ASP A 58 29.31 9.99 -14.46
N MET A 59 28.28 9.39 -15.05
CA MET A 59 27.97 9.46 -16.47
C MET A 59 26.52 9.89 -16.70
N VAL A 60 26.23 11.16 -16.55
CA VAL A 60 24.87 11.70 -16.77
C VAL A 60 24.74 12.25 -18.19
N ALA A 61 23.98 11.56 -19.05
CA ALA A 61 23.69 12.05 -20.39
C ALA A 61 22.78 13.30 -20.34
N GLN A 62 23.07 14.27 -21.19
CA GLN A 62 22.23 15.46 -21.33
C GLN A 62 20.80 15.06 -21.72
N GLY A 63 19.80 15.62 -21.02
CA GLY A 63 18.38 15.31 -21.28
C GLY A 63 17.86 14.05 -20.61
N SER A 64 18.71 13.28 -19.91
CA SER A 64 18.24 12.14 -19.13
C SER A 64 17.41 12.58 -17.93
N SER A 65 16.56 11.67 -17.41
CA SER A 65 15.78 11.90 -16.20
C SER A 65 16.64 12.30 -14.99
N ILE A 66 17.86 11.75 -14.90
CA ILE A 66 18.85 12.11 -13.89
C ILE A 66 19.31 13.57 -14.05
N ALA A 67 19.65 13.98 -15.26
CA ALA A 67 20.05 15.36 -15.53
C ALA A 67 18.93 16.36 -15.23
N ILE A 68 17.69 16.01 -15.56
CA ILE A 68 16.51 16.82 -15.27
C ILE A 68 16.33 16.92 -13.75
N PHE A 69 16.40 15.82 -13.02
CA PHE A 69 16.25 15.77 -11.58
C PHE A 69 17.29 16.63 -10.86
N LEU A 70 18.58 16.47 -11.20
CA LEU A 70 19.67 17.24 -10.61
C LEU A 70 19.49 18.75 -10.87
N ARG A 71 19.21 19.12 -12.13
CA ARG A 71 18.97 20.52 -12.50
C ARG A 71 17.80 21.14 -11.79
N GLU A 72 16.69 20.39 -11.61
CA GLU A 72 15.53 20.92 -10.86
C GLU A 72 15.83 21.05 -9.36
N GLY A 73 16.64 20.13 -8.79
CA GLY A 73 17.08 20.19 -7.40
C GLY A 73 17.95 21.40 -7.07
N GLU A 74 18.75 21.86 -8.04
CA GLU A 74 19.62 23.05 -7.89
C GLU A 74 18.89 24.38 -8.02
N LYS A 75 17.70 24.40 -8.63
CA LYS A 75 16.92 25.61 -8.84
C LYS A 75 16.34 26.15 -7.54
N LYS A 76 16.66 27.41 -7.24
CA LYS A 76 16.07 28.13 -6.10
C LYS A 76 14.71 28.79 -6.42
N ARG A 77 14.42 29.01 -7.71
CA ARG A 77 13.18 29.65 -8.19
C ARG A 77 12.76 29.04 -9.53
N LYS A 78 11.50 29.19 -9.90
CA LYS A 78 10.91 28.71 -11.16
C LYS A 78 11.10 27.21 -11.37
N GLN A 79 10.88 26.44 -10.32
CA GLN A 79 10.84 25.00 -10.41
C GLN A 79 9.67 24.54 -11.27
N LYS A 80 9.82 23.40 -11.94
CA LYS A 80 8.72 22.77 -12.68
C LYS A 80 7.57 22.37 -11.75
N GLY A 81 6.35 22.47 -12.26
CA GLY A 81 5.21 21.89 -11.57
C GLY A 81 5.38 20.38 -11.34
N ILE A 82 4.92 19.88 -10.20
CA ILE A 82 5.11 18.49 -9.77
C ILE A 82 4.66 17.49 -10.84
N ARG A 83 3.50 17.72 -11.46
CA ARG A 83 2.96 16.85 -12.52
C ARG A 83 3.92 16.74 -13.71
N LEU A 84 4.43 17.87 -14.19
CA LEU A 84 5.37 17.91 -15.31
C LEU A 84 6.70 17.27 -14.93
N LEU A 85 7.18 17.51 -13.73
CA LEU A 85 8.41 16.88 -13.25
C LEU A 85 8.26 15.37 -13.19
N LEU A 86 7.20 14.86 -12.57
CA LEU A 86 6.95 13.41 -12.45
C LEU A 86 6.70 12.75 -13.81
N SER A 87 6.15 13.45 -14.80
CA SER A 87 6.03 12.89 -16.16
C SER A 87 7.38 12.71 -16.86
N GLU A 88 8.40 13.51 -16.50
CA GLU A 88 9.75 13.42 -17.07
C GLU A 88 10.68 12.46 -16.32
N ILE A 89 10.47 12.29 -15.00
CA ILE A 89 11.38 11.51 -14.13
C ILE A 89 10.67 10.35 -13.41
N GLY A 90 9.47 9.94 -13.83
CA GLY A 90 8.63 8.99 -13.08
C GLY A 90 9.33 7.68 -12.70
N GLU A 91 10.00 7.03 -13.65
CA GLU A 91 10.77 5.80 -13.39
C GLU A 91 11.94 6.04 -12.42
N LEU A 92 12.64 7.15 -12.57
CA LEU A 92 13.71 7.53 -11.65
C LEU A 92 13.16 7.80 -10.26
N ALA A 93 12.01 8.48 -10.18
CA ALA A 93 11.36 8.77 -8.91
C ALA A 93 10.95 7.47 -8.18
N GLN A 94 10.40 6.49 -8.88
CA GLN A 94 10.07 5.17 -8.32
C GLN A 94 11.31 4.37 -7.91
N THR A 95 12.40 4.46 -8.68
CA THR A 95 13.68 3.83 -8.33
C THR A 95 14.27 4.41 -7.06
N LEU A 96 14.24 5.73 -6.90
CA LEU A 96 14.78 6.43 -5.74
C LEU A 96 13.88 6.35 -4.51
N LYS A 97 12.57 6.38 -4.72
CA LYS A 97 11.51 6.37 -3.71
C LYS A 97 10.36 5.48 -4.18
N PRO A 98 10.42 4.18 -3.94
CA PRO A 98 9.42 3.23 -4.45
C PRO A 98 8.05 3.32 -3.77
N CYS A 99 7.95 4.00 -2.63
CA CYS A 99 6.71 4.18 -1.88
C CYS A 99 6.22 5.63 -1.99
N PHE A 100 4.96 5.79 -2.42
CA PHE A 100 4.28 7.08 -2.57
C PHE A 100 3.11 7.12 -1.60
N LEU A 101 3.09 8.12 -0.72
CA LEU A 101 1.99 8.40 0.19
C LEU A 101 1.21 9.61 -0.36
N MET A 102 0.01 9.36 -0.82
CA MET A 102 -0.80 10.39 -1.52
C MET A 102 -2.28 10.17 -1.26
N SER A 103 -3.07 11.23 -1.29
CA SER A 103 -4.53 11.10 -1.38
C SER A 103 -4.95 10.65 -2.78
N PRO A 104 -6.10 9.99 -2.97
CA PRO A 104 -6.60 9.58 -4.28
C PRO A 104 -6.66 10.73 -5.29
N LEU A 105 -7.12 11.89 -4.86
CA LEU A 105 -7.15 13.09 -5.70
C LEU A 105 -5.74 13.53 -6.13
N SER A 106 -4.77 13.49 -5.23
CA SER A 106 -3.38 13.82 -5.54
C SER A 106 -2.78 12.82 -6.55
N VAL A 107 -3.11 11.53 -6.45
CA VAL A 107 -2.69 10.52 -7.43
C VAL A 107 -3.19 10.89 -8.82
N SER A 108 -4.47 11.19 -8.96
CA SER A 108 -5.09 11.55 -10.25
C SER A 108 -4.54 12.87 -10.80
N THR A 109 -4.20 13.81 -9.93
CA THR A 109 -3.71 15.14 -10.31
C THR A 109 -2.25 15.12 -10.76
N TYR A 110 -1.38 14.40 -10.05
CA TYR A 110 0.07 14.53 -10.19
C TYR A 110 0.74 13.36 -10.91
N LEU A 111 0.19 12.15 -10.83
CA LEU A 111 0.81 10.99 -11.44
C LEU A 111 0.28 10.76 -12.86
N SER A 112 1.20 10.42 -13.78
CA SER A 112 0.82 9.94 -15.11
C SER A 112 0.00 8.65 -15.01
N ALA A 113 -0.91 8.45 -15.97
CA ALA A 113 -1.67 7.20 -16.06
C ALA A 113 -0.80 5.96 -16.34
N ASP A 114 0.36 6.17 -16.95
CA ASP A 114 1.32 5.12 -17.29
C ASP A 114 2.17 4.69 -16.09
N MET A 115 2.21 5.50 -15.03
CA MET A 115 2.95 5.18 -13.82
C MET A 115 2.24 4.08 -13.04
N LYS A 116 2.84 2.89 -12.97
CA LYS A 116 2.26 1.69 -12.35
C LYS A 116 3.01 1.33 -11.07
N PHE A 117 2.26 0.70 -10.15
CA PHE A 117 2.76 0.24 -8.87
C PHE A 117 2.45 -1.26 -8.71
N ASP A 118 3.29 -1.96 -7.98
CA ASP A 118 3.03 -3.38 -7.71
C ASP A 118 1.85 -3.55 -6.74
N VAL A 119 1.75 -2.67 -5.75
CA VAL A 119 0.69 -2.70 -4.74
C VAL A 119 0.13 -1.29 -4.52
N VAL A 120 -1.19 -1.19 -4.46
CA VAL A 120 -1.92 -0.01 -3.96
C VAL A 120 -2.60 -0.39 -2.66
N ILE A 121 -2.38 0.42 -1.63
CA ILE A 121 -2.95 0.21 -0.31
C ILE A 121 -3.82 1.43 0.01
N PHE A 122 -5.10 1.18 0.28
CA PHE A 122 -5.98 2.17 0.88
C PHE A 122 -6.02 1.95 2.39
N ASP A 123 -5.63 2.96 3.12
CA ASP A 123 -5.81 3.05 4.56
C ASP A 123 -6.97 3.99 4.86
N GLU A 124 -7.72 3.73 5.93
CA GLU A 124 -8.96 4.46 6.25
C GLU A 124 -9.99 4.43 5.10
N ALA A 125 -10.13 3.28 4.45
CA ALA A 125 -10.91 3.12 3.23
C ALA A 125 -12.42 3.36 3.42
N SER A 126 -12.92 3.32 4.65
CA SER A 126 -14.29 3.71 5.02
C SER A 126 -14.59 5.19 4.74
N GLN A 127 -13.57 6.03 4.59
CA GLN A 127 -13.70 7.48 4.36
C GLN A 127 -13.46 7.89 2.91
N ILE A 128 -13.30 6.94 1.98
CA ILE A 128 -12.96 7.19 0.59
C ILE A 128 -14.11 6.76 -0.31
N PHE A 129 -14.60 7.67 -1.15
CA PHE A 129 -15.61 7.36 -2.15
C PHE A 129 -15.06 6.41 -3.23
N PRO A 130 -15.86 5.46 -3.74
CA PRO A 130 -15.43 4.54 -4.80
C PRO A 130 -14.91 5.26 -6.05
N GLN A 131 -15.58 6.32 -6.49
CA GLN A 131 -15.18 7.10 -7.67
C GLN A 131 -13.81 7.78 -7.51
N ASP A 132 -13.45 8.21 -6.31
CA ASP A 132 -12.14 8.83 -6.04
C ASP A 132 -11.01 7.80 -6.07
N ALA A 133 -11.31 6.55 -5.70
CA ALA A 133 -10.34 5.47 -5.62
C ALA A 133 -9.91 4.94 -7.01
N VAL A 134 -10.75 5.05 -8.04
CA VAL A 134 -10.55 4.45 -9.37
C VAL A 134 -9.18 4.82 -9.97
N GLY A 135 -8.79 6.10 -9.86
CA GLY A 135 -7.53 6.58 -10.41
C GLY A 135 -6.30 5.92 -9.77
N ALA A 136 -6.36 5.61 -8.47
CA ALA A 136 -5.29 4.90 -7.78
C ALA A 136 -5.34 3.39 -8.08
N ILE A 137 -6.52 2.77 -8.05
CA ILE A 137 -6.72 1.35 -8.36
C ILE A 137 -6.18 1.01 -9.76
N TYR A 138 -6.49 1.83 -10.75
CA TYR A 138 -6.02 1.65 -12.14
C TYR A 138 -4.50 1.54 -12.25
N ARG A 139 -3.75 2.12 -11.33
CA ARG A 139 -2.29 2.13 -11.32
C ARG A 139 -1.66 0.94 -10.60
N GLY A 140 -2.43 0.15 -9.86
CA GLY A 140 -1.96 -1.00 -9.09
C GLY A 140 -2.10 -2.33 -9.82
N LYS A 141 -1.18 -3.26 -9.56
CA LYS A 141 -1.32 -4.68 -9.93
C LYS A 141 -2.07 -5.47 -8.84
N GLN A 142 -1.90 -5.07 -7.60
CA GLN A 142 -2.54 -5.64 -6.42
C GLN A 142 -3.18 -4.54 -5.60
N LEU A 143 -4.37 -4.80 -5.06
CA LEU A 143 -5.12 -3.91 -4.21
C LEU A 143 -5.20 -4.48 -2.80
N ILE A 144 -4.92 -3.64 -1.80
CA ILE A 144 -5.13 -3.91 -0.38
C ILE A 144 -5.99 -2.77 0.16
N VAL A 145 -7.09 -3.12 0.81
CA VAL A 145 -8.04 -2.17 1.38
C VAL A 145 -8.13 -2.42 2.87
N VAL A 146 -7.82 -1.39 3.65
CA VAL A 146 -7.83 -1.43 5.11
C VAL A 146 -8.74 -0.32 5.63
N GLY A 147 -9.63 -0.64 6.55
CA GLY A 147 -10.55 0.31 7.14
C GLY A 147 -11.41 -0.34 8.20
N ASP A 148 -12.18 0.48 8.91
CA ASP A 148 -13.15 0.05 9.91
C ASP A 148 -14.56 0.43 9.43
N SER A 149 -15.41 -0.57 9.19
CA SER A 149 -16.79 -0.37 8.75
C SER A 149 -17.69 0.29 9.81
N LYS A 150 -17.21 0.44 11.05
CA LYS A 150 -17.92 1.15 12.13
C LYS A 150 -17.55 2.62 12.23
N GLN A 151 -16.56 3.08 11.45
CA GLN A 151 -16.25 4.50 11.34
C GLN A 151 -17.27 5.22 10.47
N MET A 152 -17.28 6.55 10.58
CA MET A 152 -18.19 7.37 9.78
C MET A 152 -17.88 7.21 8.28
N PRO A 153 -18.92 7.05 7.43
CA PRO A 153 -18.75 7.02 5.99
C PRO A 153 -18.23 8.36 5.44
N PRO A 154 -17.79 8.40 4.18
CA PRO A 154 -17.36 9.62 3.54
C PRO A 154 -18.46 10.68 3.61
N SER A 155 -18.14 11.91 3.98
CA SER A 155 -19.14 12.98 4.08
C SER A 155 -19.20 13.83 2.82
N ASN A 156 -20.40 14.02 2.26
CA ASN A 156 -20.67 14.90 1.13
C ASN A 156 -20.70 16.40 1.51
N PHE A 157 -20.15 16.79 2.66
CA PHE A 157 -20.28 18.14 3.21
C PHE A 157 -19.81 19.26 2.26
N PHE A 158 -18.96 18.95 1.30
CA PHE A 158 -18.45 19.91 0.31
C PHE A 158 -19.07 19.76 -1.10
N ASN A 159 -19.88 18.73 -1.35
CA ASN A 159 -20.48 18.48 -2.68
C ASN A 159 -21.93 18.99 -2.83
N SER A 160 -22.47 19.63 -1.81
CA SER A 160 -23.89 20.08 -1.78
C SER A 160 -24.20 21.34 -2.58
N SER A 161 -23.41 21.72 -3.59
CA SER A 161 -23.67 22.92 -4.40
C SER A 161 -24.05 22.70 -5.86
N THR A 162 -24.33 21.46 -6.27
CA THR A 162 -24.85 21.17 -7.61
C THR A 162 -25.89 20.05 -7.56
N GLU A 163 -27.00 20.33 -6.88
CA GLU A 163 -28.26 19.64 -7.20
C GLU A 163 -28.73 20.18 -8.54
N VAL A 164 -28.42 19.47 -9.60
CA VAL A 164 -29.16 19.58 -10.86
C VAL A 164 -30.16 18.46 -10.84
N ASP A 165 -31.45 18.83 -10.67
CA ASP A 165 -32.58 17.98 -10.92
C ASP A 165 -32.44 17.35 -12.33
N SER A 166 -32.09 16.10 -12.40
CA SER A 166 -32.27 15.29 -13.59
C SER A 166 -32.92 13.98 -13.16
N ASP A 167 -34.22 13.93 -13.32
CA ASP A 167 -35.05 12.72 -13.40
C ASP A 167 -34.59 11.88 -14.61
N ASP A 168 -33.51 11.14 -14.47
CA ASP A 168 -33.19 10.06 -15.37
C ASP A 168 -32.80 8.85 -14.49
N GLU A 169 -33.65 7.81 -14.59
CA GLU A 169 -33.49 6.47 -14.02
C GLU A 169 -32.23 5.80 -14.60
N ALA A 170 -31.06 6.27 -14.19
CA ALA A 170 -29.82 5.51 -14.32
C ALA A 170 -29.73 4.63 -13.07
N GLU A 171 -29.88 3.32 -13.25
CA GLU A 171 -29.70 2.31 -12.20
C GLU A 171 -28.44 2.59 -11.39
N ASP A 172 -28.65 2.84 -10.12
CA ASP A 172 -27.70 3.31 -9.15
C ASP A 172 -26.50 2.37 -8.99
N ILE A 173 -25.37 2.76 -9.57
CA ILE A 173 -24.04 2.28 -9.18
C ILE A 173 -23.62 2.87 -7.80
N THR A 174 -24.52 3.62 -7.17
CA THR A 174 -24.26 4.40 -5.94
C THR A 174 -24.67 3.72 -4.63
N ASP A 175 -24.89 2.40 -4.63
CA ASP A 175 -25.28 1.66 -3.41
C ASP A 175 -24.15 1.50 -2.39
N PHE A 176 -22.90 1.87 -2.73
CA PHE A 176 -21.77 1.74 -1.82
C PHE A 176 -21.31 3.09 -1.30
N GLU A 177 -21.39 3.27 0.00
CA GLU A 177 -20.98 4.52 0.66
C GLU A 177 -19.47 4.73 0.58
N SER A 178 -18.67 3.64 0.63
CA SER A 178 -17.22 3.70 0.63
C SER A 178 -16.55 2.63 -0.24
N ILE A 179 -15.26 2.83 -0.53
CA ILE A 179 -14.45 1.81 -1.22
C ILE A 179 -14.31 0.54 -0.37
N LEU A 180 -14.36 0.65 0.96
CA LEU A 180 -14.33 -0.50 1.86
C LEU A 180 -15.56 -1.38 1.67
N ASP A 181 -16.75 -0.79 1.58
CA ASP A 181 -18.01 -1.52 1.39
C ASP A 181 -18.04 -2.19 0.01
N LEU A 182 -17.66 -1.45 -1.03
CA LEU A 182 -17.56 -1.99 -2.38
C LEU A 182 -16.62 -3.21 -2.42
N CYS A 183 -15.44 -3.11 -1.84
CA CYS A 183 -14.48 -4.20 -1.85
C CYS A 183 -14.91 -5.38 -0.99
N SER A 184 -15.55 -5.14 0.15
CA SER A 184 -16.04 -6.20 1.05
C SER A 184 -17.11 -7.08 0.41
N THR A 185 -17.91 -6.52 -0.53
CA THR A 185 -18.94 -7.25 -1.27
C THR A 185 -18.40 -7.89 -2.54
N THR A 186 -17.39 -7.30 -3.16
CA THR A 186 -16.89 -7.74 -4.48
C THR A 186 -15.79 -8.78 -4.36
N PHE A 187 -14.95 -8.70 -3.31
CA PHE A 187 -13.80 -9.57 -3.14
C PHE A 187 -13.94 -10.45 -1.89
N PRO A 188 -13.47 -11.72 -1.95
CA PRO A 188 -13.43 -12.57 -0.76
C PRO A 188 -12.45 -11.98 0.26
N GLN A 189 -12.86 -12.06 1.53
CA GLN A 189 -12.07 -11.64 2.69
C GLN A 189 -11.03 -12.69 3.07
#